data_f48559e3b30cf663dc15af4b57e4a8bd
#
_entry.id   f48559e3b30cf663dc15af4b57e4a8bd
#
_cell.length_a   1.000
_cell.length_b   1.000
_cell.length_c   1.000
_cell.angle_alpha   90.00
_cell.angle_beta   90.00
_cell.angle_gamma   90.00
#
_symmetry.space_group_name_H-M   'P 1'
#
loop_
_entity.id
_entity.type
_entity.pdbx_description
1 polymer ?
#
loop_
_entity_poly.entity_id
_entity_poly.type
_entity_poly.pdbx_seq_one_letter_code
_entity_poly.pdbx_strand_id
1 'polypeptide(L)'
;MTYQLLALDLDGTLTNSRKEITPSTRDALIDIQKNGKKVVLASGRPSQGVLPLAEELHLGDYGSYILSYNGGRITDCRSGEIIYSKYLPNDVAAPLLEIVKKYPGIDILAYTDTELISGGDTNEYSEKESFINHMPITKVDDFVSYVTKNNNNKFLITGEPELIQEVKAEAEKQFHSYLSIYCSDPFFLEIMPQGIDKAHSLTKLLTSIGLSTDAMICCGDGYNDLAMIETAGLGVAMANAQPLVKESADYITKSNDEDGVLHVINEFMR
;
A
#
# COMPACT_ATOMS: atom_id res chain seq x y z
N MET A 1 6.69 -28.26 -0.03
CA MET A 1 6.26 -27.43 -1.19
C MET A 1 7.31 -26.37 -1.38
N THR A 2 7.60 -25.97 -2.61
CA THR A 2 8.61 -24.93 -2.84
C THR A 2 7.88 -23.61 -3.10
N TYR A 3 8.01 -22.61 -2.23
CA TYR A 3 7.42 -21.30 -2.43
C TYR A 3 7.97 -20.61 -3.70
N GLN A 4 7.09 -19.97 -4.45
CA GLN A 4 7.40 -19.37 -5.74
C GLN A 4 7.29 -17.82 -5.72
N LEU A 5 6.56 -17.27 -4.74
CA LEU A 5 6.32 -15.84 -4.63
C LEU A 5 6.50 -15.39 -3.18
N LEU A 6 7.17 -14.26 -3.00
CA LEU A 6 7.35 -13.56 -1.72
C LEU A 6 6.66 -12.19 -1.82
N ALA A 7 5.60 -12.00 -1.05
CA ALA A 7 4.92 -10.72 -0.92
C ALA A 7 5.37 -10.03 0.38
N LEU A 8 5.79 -8.79 0.27
CA LEU A 8 6.39 -8.01 1.33
C LEU A 8 5.65 -6.69 1.52
N ASP A 9 5.19 -6.44 2.74
CA ASP A 9 4.91 -5.06 3.14
C ASP A 9 6.21 -4.26 3.20
N LEU A 10 6.12 -2.94 3.21
CA LEU A 10 7.29 -2.05 3.16
C LEU A 10 7.68 -1.52 4.54
N ASP A 11 6.79 -0.71 5.13
CA ASP A 11 7.09 0.09 6.31
C ASP A 11 6.97 -0.73 7.59
N GLY A 12 8.09 -1.03 8.25
CA GLY A 12 8.12 -1.94 9.40
C GLY A 12 8.31 -3.41 9.03
N THR A 13 8.41 -3.73 7.73
CA THR A 13 8.65 -5.08 7.21
C THR A 13 9.93 -5.14 6.38
N LEU A 14 9.89 -4.69 5.12
CA LEU A 14 11.06 -4.73 4.23
C LEU A 14 12.09 -3.66 4.57
N THR A 15 11.61 -2.45 4.90
CA THR A 15 12.49 -1.33 5.23
C THR A 15 12.73 -1.25 6.75
N ASN A 16 13.97 -0.94 7.12
CA ASN A 16 14.36 -0.68 8.51
C ASN A 16 13.78 0.67 9.03
N SER A 17 14.07 1.01 10.29
CA SER A 17 13.63 2.28 10.91
C SER A 17 14.14 3.54 10.19
N ARG A 18 15.16 3.42 9.33
CA ARG A 18 15.67 4.51 8.48
C ARG A 18 15.03 4.55 7.08
N LYS A 19 14.03 3.69 6.83
CA LYS A 19 13.36 3.53 5.54
C LYS A 19 14.27 3.03 4.41
N GLU A 20 15.28 2.23 4.75
CA GLU A 20 16.25 1.65 3.83
C GLU A 20 16.12 0.12 3.79
N ILE A 21 16.41 -0.48 2.64
CA ILE A 21 16.63 -1.92 2.53
C ILE A 21 18.09 -2.19 2.85
N THR A 22 18.38 -3.12 3.76
CA THR A 22 19.77 -3.46 4.06
C THR A 22 20.42 -4.13 2.84
N PRO A 23 21.74 -3.94 2.62
CA PRO A 23 22.44 -4.58 1.50
C PRO A 23 22.26 -6.10 1.47
N SER A 24 22.28 -6.76 2.64
CA SER A 24 22.11 -8.20 2.76
C SER A 24 20.72 -8.68 2.32
N THR A 25 19.68 -7.97 2.74
CA THR A 25 18.29 -8.27 2.36
C THR A 25 18.07 -7.99 0.88
N ARG A 26 18.57 -6.86 0.36
CA ARG A 26 18.53 -6.52 -1.07
C ARG A 26 19.15 -7.60 -1.92
N ASP A 27 20.39 -7.99 -1.61
CA ASP A 27 21.14 -8.97 -2.41
C ASP A 27 20.45 -10.35 -2.39
N ALA A 28 19.88 -10.76 -1.25
CA ALA A 28 19.09 -11.99 -1.15
C ALA A 28 17.80 -11.94 -1.98
N LEU A 29 17.08 -10.82 -1.99
CA LEU A 29 15.87 -10.63 -2.81
C LEU A 29 16.19 -10.68 -4.30
N ILE A 30 17.30 -10.08 -4.72
CA ILE A 30 17.78 -10.18 -6.11
C ILE A 30 18.16 -11.65 -6.44
N ASP A 31 18.80 -12.37 -5.51
CA ASP A 31 19.23 -13.75 -5.73
C ASP A 31 18.05 -14.70 -5.93
N ILE A 32 17.01 -14.61 -5.09
CA ILE A 32 15.82 -15.46 -5.28
C ILE A 32 15.10 -15.15 -6.60
N GLN A 33 15.10 -13.90 -7.06
CA GLN A 33 14.53 -13.52 -8.36
C GLN A 33 15.34 -14.09 -9.53
N LYS A 34 16.68 -14.11 -9.45
CA LYS A 34 17.55 -14.79 -10.42
C LYS A 34 17.24 -16.28 -10.51
N ASN A 35 16.82 -16.89 -9.40
CA ASN A 35 16.42 -18.30 -9.34
C ASN A 35 14.93 -18.54 -9.73
N GLY A 36 14.29 -17.54 -10.36
CA GLY A 36 12.95 -17.65 -10.93
C GLY A 36 11.80 -17.39 -9.95
N LYS A 37 12.08 -17.03 -8.70
CA LYS A 37 11.04 -16.63 -7.73
C LYS A 37 10.53 -15.23 -8.07
N LYS A 38 9.29 -14.93 -7.64
CA LYS A 38 8.68 -13.61 -7.79
C LYS A 38 8.68 -12.86 -6.46
N VAL A 39 8.89 -11.56 -6.53
CA VAL A 39 8.76 -10.62 -5.40
C VAL A 39 7.59 -9.68 -5.67
N VAL A 40 6.76 -9.44 -4.67
CA VAL A 40 5.70 -8.43 -4.72
C VAL A 40 5.93 -7.44 -3.58
N LEU A 41 6.07 -6.18 -3.91
CA LEU A 41 6.02 -5.10 -2.93
C LEU A 41 4.57 -4.69 -2.72
N ALA A 42 4.01 -4.99 -1.54
CA ALA A 42 2.59 -4.82 -1.22
C ALA A 42 2.40 -3.70 -0.18
N SER A 43 2.01 -2.50 -0.61
CA SER A 43 1.99 -1.31 0.25
C SER A 43 0.69 -0.51 0.14
N GLY A 44 0.38 0.26 1.21
CA GLY A 44 -0.63 1.33 1.19
C GLY A 44 -0.20 2.57 0.40
N ARG A 45 1.10 2.70 0.12
CA ARG A 45 1.65 3.82 -0.65
C ARG A 45 1.09 3.86 -2.08
N PRO A 46 1.07 5.06 -2.72
CA PRO A 46 0.86 5.16 -4.16
C PRO A 46 1.99 4.46 -4.92
N SER A 47 1.76 4.09 -6.18
CA SER A 47 2.76 3.39 -7.00
C SER A 47 4.09 4.16 -7.06
N GLN A 48 4.05 5.48 -7.18
CA GLN A 48 5.24 6.33 -7.18
C GLN A 48 6.09 6.20 -5.91
N GLY A 49 5.45 6.08 -4.74
CA GLY A 49 6.15 5.88 -3.46
C GLY A 49 6.79 4.50 -3.29
N VAL A 50 6.45 3.54 -4.15
CA VAL A 50 7.01 2.16 -4.15
C VAL A 50 8.10 2.00 -5.22
N LEU A 51 8.03 2.74 -6.32
CA LEU A 51 8.95 2.61 -7.47
C LEU A 51 10.43 2.64 -7.10
N PRO A 52 10.94 3.55 -6.26
CA PRO A 52 12.38 3.58 -5.92
C PRO A 52 12.89 2.25 -5.33
N LEU A 53 12.07 1.62 -4.45
CA LEU A 53 12.42 0.32 -3.87
C LEU A 53 12.32 -0.83 -4.89
N ALA A 54 11.36 -0.76 -5.80
CA ALA A 54 11.22 -1.74 -6.87
C ALA A 54 12.40 -1.67 -7.86
N GLU A 55 12.90 -0.46 -8.16
CA GLU A 55 14.09 -0.24 -8.98
C GLU A 55 15.35 -0.75 -8.26
N GLU A 56 15.51 -0.45 -6.97
CA GLU A 56 16.63 -0.95 -6.15
C GLU A 56 16.70 -2.48 -6.13
N LEU A 57 15.54 -3.15 -6.15
CA LEU A 57 15.42 -4.61 -6.17
C LEU A 57 15.39 -5.21 -7.58
N HIS A 58 15.53 -4.40 -8.63
CA HIS A 58 15.49 -4.85 -10.02
C HIS A 58 14.21 -5.62 -10.40
N LEU A 59 13.05 -5.26 -9.84
CA LEU A 59 11.81 -6.01 -10.05
C LEU A 59 11.43 -6.11 -11.54
N GLY A 60 11.72 -5.07 -12.32
CA GLY A 60 11.48 -5.06 -13.77
C GLY A 60 12.30 -6.11 -14.52
N ASP A 61 13.57 -6.29 -14.15
CA ASP A 61 14.46 -7.24 -14.81
C ASP A 61 13.97 -8.69 -14.65
N TYR A 62 13.37 -9.00 -13.51
CA TYR A 62 12.92 -10.36 -13.15
C TYR A 62 11.42 -10.58 -13.32
N GLY A 63 10.65 -9.56 -13.74
CA GLY A 63 9.19 -9.65 -13.93
C GLY A 63 8.48 -9.93 -12.62
N SER A 64 8.80 -9.16 -11.61
CA SER A 64 8.14 -9.08 -10.32
C SER A 64 7.13 -7.91 -10.29
N TYR A 65 6.43 -7.65 -9.19
CA TYR A 65 5.25 -6.81 -9.19
C TYR A 65 5.24 -5.77 -8.07
N ILE A 66 4.50 -4.68 -8.30
CA ILE A 66 4.07 -3.73 -7.26
C ILE A 66 2.57 -3.89 -7.04
N LEU A 67 2.18 -3.98 -5.77
CA LEU A 67 0.80 -3.90 -5.31
C LEU A 67 0.70 -2.64 -4.44
N SER A 68 0.11 -1.58 -4.99
CA SER A 68 -0.04 -0.26 -4.35
C SER A 68 -1.47 0.01 -3.88
N TYR A 69 -1.66 1.07 -3.10
CA TYR A 69 -2.96 1.47 -2.56
C TYR A 69 -3.65 0.32 -1.80
N ASN A 70 -2.92 -0.40 -0.92
CA ASN A 70 -3.43 -1.56 -0.17
C ASN A 70 -4.12 -2.62 -1.04
N GLY A 71 -3.66 -2.81 -2.29
CA GLY A 71 -4.28 -3.71 -3.26
C GLY A 71 -5.15 -3.02 -4.30
N GLY A 72 -5.28 -1.71 -4.25
CA GLY A 72 -6.04 -0.94 -5.24
C GLY A 72 -5.49 -1.00 -6.67
N ARG A 73 -4.18 -1.29 -6.82
CA ARG A 73 -3.52 -1.40 -8.13
C ARG A 73 -2.43 -2.46 -8.10
N ILE A 74 -2.32 -3.23 -9.18
CA ILE A 74 -1.19 -4.15 -9.43
C ILE A 74 -0.51 -3.74 -10.73
N THR A 75 0.80 -3.54 -10.66
CA THR A 75 1.65 -3.19 -11.81
C THR A 75 2.67 -4.29 -12.06
N ASP A 76 2.77 -4.77 -13.28
CA ASP A 76 3.88 -5.60 -13.75
C ASP A 76 5.10 -4.69 -13.95
N CYS A 77 6.16 -4.90 -13.17
CA CYS A 77 7.34 -4.04 -13.22
C CYS A 77 8.16 -4.21 -14.52
N ARG A 78 8.00 -5.33 -15.25
CA ARG A 78 8.73 -5.56 -16.51
C ARG A 78 8.14 -4.78 -17.66
N SER A 79 6.82 -4.80 -17.79
CA SER A 79 6.11 -4.11 -18.88
C SER A 79 5.70 -2.70 -18.52
N GLY A 80 5.62 -2.37 -17.22
CA GLY A 80 4.97 -1.16 -16.71
C GLY A 80 3.44 -1.19 -16.80
N GLU A 81 2.85 -2.31 -17.20
CA GLU A 81 1.41 -2.44 -17.40
C GLU A 81 0.66 -2.56 -16.07
N ILE A 82 -0.46 -1.84 -15.96
CA ILE A 82 -1.40 -1.99 -14.86
C ILE A 82 -2.30 -3.19 -15.17
N ILE A 83 -2.02 -4.33 -14.54
CA ILE A 83 -2.75 -5.58 -14.75
C ILE A 83 -4.04 -5.69 -13.93
N TYR A 84 -4.16 -4.87 -12.90
CA TYR A 84 -5.38 -4.72 -12.11
C TYR A 84 -5.46 -3.32 -11.52
N SER A 85 -6.63 -2.71 -11.56
CA SER A 85 -6.90 -1.48 -10.82
C SER A 85 -8.37 -1.40 -10.43
N LYS A 86 -8.64 -0.90 -9.23
CA LYS A 86 -9.98 -0.58 -8.76
C LYS A 86 -10.03 0.89 -8.38
N TYR A 87 -11.00 1.59 -8.93
CA TYR A 87 -11.12 3.03 -8.80
C TYR A 87 -12.29 3.43 -7.93
N LEU A 88 -12.18 4.58 -7.30
CA LEU A 88 -13.30 5.24 -6.64
C LEU A 88 -14.38 5.60 -7.66
N PRO A 89 -15.67 5.51 -7.30
CA PRO A 89 -16.74 6.05 -8.12
C PRO A 89 -16.56 7.57 -8.33
N ASN A 90 -16.83 8.07 -9.54
CA ASN A 90 -16.61 9.48 -9.86
C ASN A 90 -17.54 10.44 -9.11
N ASP A 91 -18.67 9.96 -8.62
CA ASP A 91 -19.69 10.75 -7.91
C ASP A 91 -19.37 11.01 -6.43
N VAL A 92 -18.28 10.41 -5.90
CA VAL A 92 -17.90 10.60 -4.49
C VAL A 92 -17.08 11.87 -4.25
N ALA A 93 -16.39 12.39 -5.26
CA ALA A 93 -15.47 13.52 -5.10
C ALA A 93 -16.18 14.80 -4.66
N ALA A 94 -17.30 15.15 -5.30
CA ALA A 94 -18.02 16.36 -4.99
C ALA A 94 -18.58 16.39 -3.54
N PRO A 95 -19.33 15.37 -3.08
CA PRO A 95 -19.82 15.37 -1.72
C PRO A 95 -18.72 15.22 -0.66
N LEU A 96 -17.59 14.54 -0.94
CA LEU A 96 -16.44 14.52 -0.03
C LEU A 96 -15.81 15.91 0.10
N LEU A 97 -15.62 16.61 -1.01
CA LEU A 97 -15.10 17.98 -0.98
C LEU A 97 -16.02 18.93 -0.20
N GLU A 98 -17.35 18.78 -0.30
CA GLU A 98 -18.30 19.56 0.48
C GLU A 98 -18.22 19.26 1.98
N ILE A 99 -17.89 18.02 2.38
CA ILE A 99 -17.58 17.71 3.78
C ILE A 99 -16.29 18.42 4.20
N VAL A 100 -15.21 18.28 3.44
CA VAL A 100 -13.89 18.86 3.75
C VAL A 100 -13.99 20.37 3.92
N LYS A 101 -14.72 21.09 3.05
CA LYS A 101 -14.89 22.56 3.11
C LYS A 101 -15.55 23.08 4.40
N LYS A 102 -16.23 22.24 5.17
CA LYS A 102 -16.80 22.64 6.46
C LYS A 102 -15.74 22.82 7.55
N TYR A 103 -14.57 22.23 7.34
CA TYR A 103 -13.50 22.13 8.32
C TYR A 103 -12.24 22.88 7.81
N PRO A 104 -12.04 24.16 8.20
CA PRO A 104 -10.84 24.91 7.84
C PRO A 104 -9.56 24.16 8.26
N GLY A 105 -8.55 24.15 7.41
CA GLY A 105 -7.29 23.46 7.65
C GLY A 105 -7.29 21.98 7.28
N ILE A 106 -8.40 21.44 6.74
CA ILE A 106 -8.46 20.07 6.20
C ILE A 106 -8.19 20.11 4.70
N ASP A 107 -7.34 19.19 4.22
CA ASP A 107 -7.09 18.98 2.80
C ASP A 107 -7.66 17.65 2.33
N ILE A 108 -7.95 17.55 1.04
CA ILE A 108 -8.27 16.31 0.33
C ILE A 108 -7.29 16.17 -0.83
N LEU A 109 -6.56 15.06 -0.85
CA LEU A 109 -5.55 14.73 -1.84
C LEU A 109 -6.03 13.61 -2.76
N ALA A 110 -5.89 13.81 -4.05
CA ALA A 110 -5.95 12.76 -5.07
C ALA A 110 -4.55 12.46 -5.60
N TYR A 111 -4.35 11.28 -6.17
CA TYR A 111 -3.05 10.82 -6.66
C TYR A 111 -3.06 10.69 -8.17
N THR A 112 -2.07 11.29 -8.81
CA THR A 112 -1.69 10.95 -10.19
C THR A 112 -0.49 10.01 -10.18
N ASP A 113 0.09 9.73 -11.33
CA ASP A 113 1.33 8.96 -11.39
C ASP A 113 2.57 9.78 -10.99
N THR A 114 2.48 11.12 -10.88
CA THR A 114 3.63 11.99 -10.63
C THR A 114 3.45 13.03 -9.52
N GLU A 115 2.21 13.34 -9.14
CA GLU A 115 1.90 14.42 -8.21
C GLU A 115 0.65 14.15 -7.37
N LEU A 116 0.53 14.86 -6.25
CA LEU A 116 -0.66 14.94 -5.42
C LEU A 116 -1.48 16.16 -5.85
N ILE A 117 -2.79 15.97 -6.02
CA ILE A 117 -3.72 17.04 -6.36
C ILE A 117 -4.49 17.42 -5.11
N SER A 118 -4.30 18.66 -4.66
CA SER A 118 -4.98 19.22 -3.48
C SER A 118 -6.30 19.88 -3.88
N GLY A 119 -7.36 19.59 -3.14
CA GLY A 119 -8.69 20.18 -3.31
C GLY A 119 -9.17 20.98 -2.10
N GLY A 120 -8.42 20.99 -1.00
CA GLY A 120 -8.75 21.67 0.24
C GLY A 120 -7.71 22.71 0.66
N ASP A 121 -7.48 22.79 1.98
CA ASP A 121 -6.45 23.63 2.56
C ASP A 121 -5.19 22.81 2.84
N THR A 122 -4.17 22.97 1.99
CA THR A 122 -2.87 22.32 2.17
C THR A 122 -2.31 22.61 3.57
N ASN A 123 -1.90 21.57 4.28
CA ASN A 123 -1.45 21.62 5.65
C ASN A 123 -0.15 20.80 5.84
N GLU A 124 0.42 20.80 7.03
CA GLU A 124 1.66 20.08 7.33
C GLU A 124 1.58 18.56 7.07
N TYR A 125 0.38 17.97 7.19
CA TYR A 125 0.16 16.56 6.92
C TYR A 125 0.07 16.25 5.42
N SER A 126 -0.47 17.18 4.62
CA SER A 126 -0.39 17.11 3.15
C SER A 126 1.08 17.14 2.70
N GLU A 127 1.88 18.03 3.29
CA GLU A 127 3.32 18.12 3.00
C GLU A 127 4.08 16.86 3.46
N LYS A 128 3.67 16.27 4.60
CA LYS A 128 4.22 14.99 5.06
C LYS A 128 3.96 13.87 4.06
N GLU A 129 2.75 13.76 3.52
CA GLU A 129 2.42 12.77 2.47
C GLU A 129 3.25 12.99 1.20
N SER A 130 3.40 14.27 0.78
CA SER A 130 4.27 14.66 -0.32
C SER A 130 5.72 14.22 -0.11
N PHE A 131 6.26 14.48 1.07
CA PHE A 131 7.63 14.12 1.44
C PHE A 131 7.85 12.60 1.46
N ILE A 132 6.93 11.85 2.08
CA ILE A 132 7.03 10.38 2.19
C ILE A 132 7.06 9.70 0.82
N ASN A 133 6.24 10.20 -0.13
CA ASN A 133 6.09 9.59 -1.44
C ASN A 133 6.92 10.26 -2.54
N HIS A 134 7.69 11.32 -2.20
CA HIS A 134 8.45 12.14 -3.16
C HIS A 134 7.57 12.69 -4.30
N MET A 135 6.34 13.10 -3.99
CA MET A 135 5.35 13.60 -4.94
C MET A 135 5.03 15.07 -4.64
N PRO A 136 5.24 16.00 -5.59
CA PRO A 136 4.86 17.41 -5.37
C PRO A 136 3.35 17.57 -5.23
N ILE A 137 2.92 18.60 -4.49
CA ILE A 137 1.50 18.96 -4.37
C ILE A 137 1.18 20.05 -5.38
N THR A 138 0.15 19.82 -6.18
CA THR A 138 -0.45 20.81 -7.08
C THR A 138 -1.87 21.15 -6.62
N LYS A 139 -2.12 22.42 -6.33
CA LYS A 139 -3.46 22.91 -6.03
C LYS A 139 -4.19 23.26 -7.34
N VAL A 140 -5.44 22.79 -7.45
CA VAL A 140 -6.28 23.02 -8.63
C VAL A 140 -7.52 23.82 -8.24
N ASP A 141 -7.98 24.70 -9.14
CA ASP A 141 -9.16 25.57 -8.89
C ASP A 141 -10.46 24.74 -8.83
N ASP A 142 -10.57 23.69 -9.63
CA ASP A 142 -11.73 22.79 -9.69
C ASP A 142 -11.29 21.34 -9.51
N PHE A 143 -11.14 20.95 -8.24
CA PHE A 143 -10.75 19.61 -7.86
C PHE A 143 -11.71 18.55 -8.39
N VAL A 144 -13.02 18.77 -8.28
CA VAL A 144 -14.03 17.82 -8.72
C VAL A 144 -13.92 17.57 -10.22
N SER A 145 -13.85 18.62 -11.02
CA SER A 145 -13.69 18.49 -12.47
C SER A 145 -12.37 17.82 -12.87
N TYR A 146 -11.32 18.05 -12.09
CA TYR A 146 -10.03 17.39 -12.31
C TYR A 146 -10.11 15.87 -12.05
N VAL A 147 -10.57 15.48 -10.85
CA VAL A 147 -10.55 14.07 -10.44
C VAL A 147 -11.58 13.21 -11.16
N THR A 148 -12.71 13.78 -11.59
CA THR A 148 -13.72 13.03 -12.36
C THR A 148 -13.29 12.71 -13.79
N LYS A 149 -12.31 13.42 -14.34
CA LYS A 149 -11.70 13.12 -15.64
C LYS A 149 -10.61 12.06 -15.56
N ASN A 150 -10.17 11.72 -14.35
CA ASN A 150 -9.07 10.80 -14.09
C ASN A 150 -9.55 9.66 -13.19
N ASN A 151 -8.93 8.51 -13.33
CA ASN A 151 -9.18 7.38 -12.46
C ASN A 151 -8.41 7.54 -11.13
N ASN A 152 -9.11 7.45 -10.00
CA ASN A 152 -8.51 7.59 -8.68
C ASN A 152 -8.64 6.28 -7.89
N ASN A 153 -7.53 5.73 -7.42
CA ASN A 153 -7.55 4.54 -6.58
C ASN A 153 -7.90 4.88 -5.12
N LYS A 154 -7.56 6.10 -4.68
CA LYS A 154 -7.67 6.55 -3.31
C LYS A 154 -7.80 8.06 -3.25
N PHE A 155 -8.56 8.59 -2.29
CA PHE A 155 -8.35 9.94 -1.76
C PHE A 155 -7.78 9.84 -0.34
N LEU A 156 -6.94 10.80 0.03
CA LEU A 156 -6.44 10.97 1.39
C LEU A 156 -6.93 12.31 1.91
N ILE A 157 -7.60 12.30 3.06
CA ILE A 157 -7.98 13.53 3.75
C ILE A 157 -7.00 13.72 4.91
N THR A 158 -6.42 14.93 5.00
CA THR A 158 -5.35 15.24 5.94
C THR A 158 -5.71 16.45 6.80
N GLY A 159 -5.29 16.43 8.06
CA GLY A 159 -5.47 17.55 8.98
C GLY A 159 -5.31 17.16 10.45
N GLU A 160 -5.67 18.08 11.35
CA GLU A 160 -5.60 17.83 12.78
C GLU A 160 -6.42 16.60 13.19
N PRO A 161 -5.88 15.73 14.06
CA PRO A 161 -6.50 14.45 14.43
C PRO A 161 -7.96 14.55 14.90
N GLU A 162 -8.29 15.58 15.68
CA GLU A 162 -9.64 15.81 16.19
C GLU A 162 -10.61 16.11 15.04
N LEU A 163 -10.21 16.97 14.09
CA LEU A 163 -11.03 17.31 12.91
C LEU A 163 -11.15 16.10 11.97
N ILE A 164 -10.11 15.30 11.83
CA ILE A 164 -10.15 14.06 11.03
C ILE A 164 -11.21 13.10 11.55
N GLN A 165 -11.42 12.99 12.88
CA GLN A 165 -12.48 12.14 13.42
C GLN A 165 -13.89 12.68 13.10
N GLU A 166 -14.07 14.00 13.09
CA GLU A 166 -15.34 14.63 12.71
C GLU A 166 -15.65 14.41 11.21
N VAL A 167 -14.65 14.65 10.35
CA VAL A 167 -14.75 14.40 8.90
C VAL A 167 -15.04 12.92 8.62
N LYS A 168 -14.35 12.01 9.32
CA LYS A 168 -14.60 10.56 9.22
C LYS A 168 -16.04 10.21 9.56
N ALA A 169 -16.55 10.72 10.68
CA ALA A 169 -17.93 10.43 11.11
C ALA A 169 -18.98 10.94 10.09
N GLU A 170 -18.74 12.09 9.44
CA GLU A 170 -19.62 12.58 8.37
C GLU A 170 -19.50 11.74 7.09
N ALA A 171 -18.30 11.39 6.69
CA ALA A 171 -18.05 10.58 5.50
C ALA A 171 -18.64 9.16 5.67
N GLU A 172 -18.47 8.53 6.82
CA GLU A 172 -19.06 7.21 7.11
C GLU A 172 -20.59 7.21 7.04
N LYS A 173 -21.27 8.25 7.54
CA LYS A 173 -22.74 8.37 7.43
C LYS A 173 -23.24 8.33 5.99
N GLN A 174 -22.45 8.86 5.05
CA GLN A 174 -22.87 8.98 3.65
C GLN A 174 -22.37 7.81 2.79
N PHE A 175 -21.19 7.25 3.09
CA PHE A 175 -20.49 6.38 2.15
C PHE A 175 -20.15 4.98 2.69
N HIS A 176 -20.39 4.66 3.98
CA HIS A 176 -20.01 3.39 4.61
C HIS A 176 -20.48 2.13 3.86
N SER A 177 -21.55 2.22 3.06
CA SER A 177 -22.14 1.08 2.35
C SER A 177 -21.34 0.66 1.10
N TYR A 178 -20.46 1.52 0.57
CA TYR A 178 -19.75 1.25 -0.69
C TYR A 178 -18.31 1.80 -0.75
N LEU A 179 -17.85 2.49 0.28
CA LEU A 179 -16.45 2.89 0.44
C LEU A 179 -15.84 2.30 1.71
N SER A 180 -14.55 2.04 1.67
CA SER A 180 -13.73 1.80 2.85
C SER A 180 -13.18 3.13 3.35
N ILE A 181 -13.48 3.45 4.62
CA ILE A 181 -13.11 4.72 5.26
C ILE A 181 -12.43 4.39 6.59
N TYR A 182 -11.14 4.67 6.69
CA TYR A 182 -10.37 4.37 7.91
C TYR A 182 -9.19 5.31 8.06
N CYS A 183 -8.70 5.47 9.29
CA CYS A 183 -7.48 6.22 9.54
C CYS A 183 -6.27 5.27 9.47
N SER A 184 -5.30 5.58 8.61
CA SER A 184 -3.98 4.93 8.59
C SER A 184 -3.06 5.54 9.64
N ASP A 185 -3.21 6.83 9.90
CA ASP A 185 -2.59 7.61 10.98
C ASP A 185 -3.67 8.52 11.60
N PRO A 186 -3.49 9.06 12.82
CA PRO A 186 -4.47 9.94 13.43
C PRO A 186 -4.86 11.15 12.56
N PHE A 187 -3.96 11.61 11.71
CA PHE A 187 -4.08 12.77 10.82
C PHE A 187 -4.31 12.39 9.34
N PHE A 188 -4.42 11.11 9.02
CA PHE A 188 -4.65 10.57 7.67
C PHE A 188 -5.93 9.74 7.61
N LEU A 189 -6.93 10.21 6.86
CA LEU A 189 -8.16 9.49 6.58
C LEU A 189 -8.15 8.98 5.15
N GLU A 190 -8.08 7.67 5.01
CA GLU A 190 -8.09 6.95 3.73
C GLU A 190 -9.52 6.78 3.23
N ILE A 191 -9.78 7.15 2.00
CA ILE A 191 -11.04 6.91 1.30
C ILE A 191 -10.74 6.01 0.10
N MET A 192 -11.25 4.79 0.13
CA MET A 192 -10.94 3.76 -0.86
C MET A 192 -12.20 3.04 -1.34
N PRO A 193 -12.19 2.43 -2.54
CA PRO A 193 -13.25 1.52 -2.95
C PRO A 193 -13.39 0.37 -1.96
N GLN A 194 -14.62 -0.07 -1.69
CA GLN A 194 -14.88 -1.20 -0.79
C GLN A 194 -14.36 -2.53 -1.37
N GLY A 195 -14.00 -3.47 -0.49
CA GLY A 195 -13.55 -4.81 -0.88
C GLY A 195 -12.18 -4.81 -1.57
N ILE A 196 -11.30 -3.89 -1.18
CA ILE A 196 -9.89 -3.88 -1.51
C ILE A 196 -9.11 -4.20 -0.24
N ASP A 197 -8.27 -5.20 -0.33
CA ASP A 197 -7.21 -5.53 0.60
C ASP A 197 -6.04 -6.20 -0.15
N LYS A 198 -4.92 -6.32 0.53
CA LYS A 198 -3.70 -6.93 -0.05
C LYS A 198 -3.94 -8.39 -0.43
N ALA A 199 -4.67 -9.16 0.37
CA ALA A 199 -4.93 -10.58 0.14
C ALA A 199 -5.74 -10.85 -1.13
N HIS A 200 -6.85 -10.10 -1.29
CA HIS A 200 -7.70 -10.22 -2.48
C HIS A 200 -6.91 -9.96 -3.77
N SER A 201 -6.10 -8.92 -3.76
CA SER A 201 -5.33 -8.53 -4.95
C SER A 201 -4.15 -9.47 -5.20
N LEU A 202 -3.47 -9.98 -4.17
CA LEU A 202 -2.46 -11.03 -4.30
C LEU A 202 -3.06 -12.31 -4.87
N THR A 203 -4.25 -12.72 -4.42
CA THR A 203 -4.95 -13.88 -4.96
C THR A 203 -5.27 -13.73 -6.44
N LYS A 204 -5.69 -12.52 -6.87
CA LYS A 204 -5.89 -12.23 -8.30
C LYS A 204 -4.59 -12.31 -9.10
N LEU A 205 -3.51 -11.73 -8.57
CA LEU A 205 -2.19 -11.81 -9.21
C LEU A 205 -1.76 -13.26 -9.36
N LEU A 206 -1.78 -14.05 -8.28
CA LEU A 206 -1.39 -15.47 -8.29
C LEU A 206 -2.18 -16.25 -9.34
N THR A 207 -3.49 -16.08 -9.38
CA THR A 207 -4.35 -16.73 -10.39
C THR A 207 -3.93 -16.36 -11.81
N SER A 208 -3.61 -15.08 -12.05
CA SER A 208 -3.21 -14.59 -13.39
C SER A 208 -1.87 -15.16 -13.88
N ILE A 209 -0.98 -15.53 -12.95
CA ILE A 209 0.33 -16.11 -13.26
C ILE A 209 0.39 -17.63 -13.05
N GLY A 210 -0.77 -18.27 -12.79
CA GLY A 210 -0.89 -19.73 -12.68
C GLY A 210 -0.38 -20.32 -11.36
N LEU A 211 -0.35 -19.51 -10.28
CA LEU A 211 0.03 -19.93 -8.92
C LEU A 211 -1.18 -19.97 -7.99
N SER A 212 -1.08 -20.75 -6.90
CA SER A 212 -2.02 -20.71 -5.78
C SER A 212 -1.43 -19.98 -4.58
N THR A 213 -2.25 -19.65 -3.60
CA THR A 213 -1.82 -19.04 -2.34
C THR A 213 -0.84 -19.91 -1.57
N ASP A 214 -0.92 -21.25 -1.70
CA ASP A 214 0.03 -22.20 -1.08
C ASP A 214 1.48 -22.00 -1.56
N ALA A 215 1.67 -21.41 -2.73
CA ALA A 215 3.00 -21.12 -3.28
C ALA A 215 3.56 -19.77 -2.84
N MET A 216 2.84 -19.02 -1.99
CA MET A 216 3.17 -17.68 -1.56
C MET A 216 3.62 -17.64 -0.10
N ILE A 217 4.68 -16.88 0.17
CA ILE A 217 5.02 -16.37 1.51
C ILE A 217 4.58 -14.91 1.57
N CYS A 218 3.95 -14.49 2.66
CA CYS A 218 3.66 -13.09 2.95
C CYS A 218 4.38 -12.66 4.23
N CYS A 219 5.06 -11.50 4.21
CA CYS A 219 5.62 -10.87 5.41
C CYS A 219 4.94 -9.52 5.66
N GLY A 220 4.57 -9.26 6.90
CA GLY A 220 3.92 -8.01 7.30
C GLY A 220 4.02 -7.73 8.79
N ASP A 221 3.65 -6.52 9.20
CA ASP A 221 3.66 -6.10 10.60
C ASP A 221 2.40 -5.34 11.03
N GLY A 222 1.65 -4.76 10.09
CA GLY A 222 0.48 -3.93 10.34
C GLY A 222 -0.86 -4.67 10.20
N TYR A 223 -1.93 -4.05 10.69
CA TYR A 223 -3.29 -4.61 10.58
C TYR A 223 -3.77 -4.76 9.14
N ASN A 224 -3.26 -3.93 8.20
CA ASN A 224 -3.55 -4.05 6.77
C ASN A 224 -2.88 -5.27 6.10
N ASP A 225 -1.98 -5.95 6.82
CA ASP A 225 -1.29 -7.16 6.35
C ASP A 225 -1.99 -8.45 6.81
N LEU A 226 -2.88 -8.35 7.81
CA LEU A 226 -3.49 -9.49 8.45
C LEU A 226 -4.10 -10.47 7.44
N ALA A 227 -4.93 -9.96 6.53
CA ALA A 227 -5.59 -10.80 5.54
C ALA A 227 -4.61 -11.49 4.59
N MET A 228 -3.50 -10.83 4.17
CA MET A 228 -2.51 -11.47 3.30
C MET A 228 -1.68 -12.52 4.05
N ILE A 229 -1.41 -12.32 5.34
CA ILE A 229 -0.72 -13.28 6.21
C ILE A 229 -1.60 -14.52 6.38
N GLU A 230 -2.89 -14.38 6.70
CA GLU A 230 -3.83 -15.49 6.86
C GLU A 230 -4.10 -16.26 5.56
N THR A 231 -3.95 -15.61 4.40
CA THR A 231 -4.24 -16.23 3.09
C THR A 231 -3.04 -16.96 2.50
N ALA A 232 -1.81 -16.64 2.92
CA ALA A 232 -0.58 -17.17 2.37
C ALA A 232 -0.39 -18.65 2.72
N GLY A 233 0.38 -19.38 1.89
CA GLY A 233 0.86 -20.73 2.23
C GLY A 233 1.85 -20.73 3.41
N LEU A 234 2.48 -19.57 3.67
CA LEU A 234 3.22 -19.26 4.90
C LEU A 234 3.04 -17.79 5.22
N GLY A 235 2.25 -17.51 6.22
CA GLY A 235 2.07 -16.17 6.77
C GLY A 235 3.13 -15.84 7.82
N VAL A 236 3.88 -14.79 7.63
CA VAL A 236 5.00 -14.39 8.50
C VAL A 236 4.73 -13.02 9.10
N ALA A 237 4.74 -12.96 10.42
CA ALA A 237 4.75 -11.70 11.17
C ALA A 237 6.18 -11.28 11.51
N MET A 238 6.48 -9.99 11.39
CA MET A 238 7.72 -9.42 11.89
C MET A 238 7.73 -9.41 13.42
N ALA A 239 8.91 -9.45 14.06
CA ALA A 239 9.01 -9.37 15.53
C ALA A 239 8.48 -8.04 16.08
N ASN A 240 8.51 -6.97 15.31
CA ASN A 240 7.93 -5.67 15.63
C ASN A 240 6.42 -5.56 15.27
N ALA A 241 5.80 -6.61 14.72
CA ALA A 241 4.40 -6.60 14.29
C ALA A 241 3.41 -6.39 15.45
N GLN A 242 2.23 -5.91 15.11
CA GLN A 242 1.11 -5.78 16.04
C GLN A 242 0.73 -7.14 16.66
N PRO A 243 0.26 -7.18 17.93
CA PRO A 243 -0.03 -8.44 18.61
C PRO A 243 -0.96 -9.38 17.80
N LEU A 244 -2.06 -8.85 17.26
CA LEU A 244 -3.01 -9.64 16.48
C LEU A 244 -2.38 -10.24 15.20
N VAL A 245 -1.48 -9.50 14.56
CA VAL A 245 -0.75 -9.98 13.37
C VAL A 245 0.17 -11.16 13.71
N LYS A 246 0.83 -11.09 14.88
CA LYS A 246 1.65 -12.20 15.39
C LYS A 246 0.82 -13.44 15.76
N GLU A 247 -0.37 -13.24 16.32
CA GLU A 247 -1.28 -14.33 16.70
C GLU A 247 -1.84 -15.06 15.47
N SER A 248 -2.00 -14.37 14.34
CA SER A 248 -2.54 -14.93 13.09
C SER A 248 -1.49 -15.52 12.16
N ALA A 249 -0.20 -15.29 12.44
CA ALA A 249 0.89 -15.75 11.57
C ALA A 249 1.29 -17.20 11.86
N ASP A 250 1.70 -17.93 10.81
CA ASP A 250 2.28 -19.27 10.94
C ASP A 250 3.70 -19.22 11.52
N TYR A 251 4.42 -18.12 11.29
CA TYR A 251 5.80 -17.93 11.71
C TYR A 251 6.07 -16.50 12.15
N ILE A 252 6.84 -16.32 13.21
CA ILE A 252 7.33 -15.00 13.64
C ILE A 252 8.83 -14.95 13.35
N THR A 253 9.22 -14.02 12.46
CA THR A 253 10.62 -13.78 12.13
C THR A 253 11.23 -12.70 13.03
N LYS A 254 12.44 -12.23 12.71
CA LYS A 254 13.11 -11.11 13.38
C LYS A 254 12.42 -9.80 13.05
N SER A 255 12.82 -8.71 13.72
CA SER A 255 12.33 -7.37 13.40
C SER A 255 12.87 -6.88 12.05
N ASN A 256 12.26 -5.82 11.53
CA ASN A 256 12.73 -5.13 10.34
C ASN A 256 14.14 -4.52 10.51
N ASP A 257 14.54 -4.15 11.73
CA ASP A 257 15.88 -3.66 12.03
C ASP A 257 16.92 -4.79 12.21
N GLU A 258 16.47 -6.05 12.27
CA GLU A 258 17.31 -7.25 12.45
C GLU A 258 17.29 -8.17 11.23
N ASP A 259 17.02 -7.62 10.05
CA ASP A 259 16.97 -8.37 8.77
C ASP A 259 15.95 -9.54 8.79
N GLY A 260 14.75 -9.32 9.34
CA GLY A 260 13.72 -10.34 9.46
C GLY A 260 13.30 -10.96 8.11
N VAL A 261 13.24 -10.16 7.03
CA VAL A 261 12.96 -10.65 5.67
C VAL A 261 14.09 -11.54 5.15
N LEU A 262 15.36 -11.15 5.37
CA LEU A 262 16.51 -11.99 5.02
C LEU A 262 16.45 -13.34 5.73
N HIS A 263 16.04 -13.35 7.01
CA HIS A 263 15.88 -14.58 7.77
C HIS A 263 14.84 -15.49 7.11
N VAL A 264 13.69 -14.98 6.71
CA VAL A 264 12.65 -15.74 5.98
C VAL A 264 13.17 -16.31 4.67
N ILE A 265 13.90 -15.52 3.88
CA ILE A 265 14.48 -15.97 2.62
C ILE A 265 15.43 -17.17 2.86
N ASN A 266 16.30 -17.06 3.86
CA ASN A 266 17.28 -18.11 4.16
C ASN A 266 16.64 -19.43 4.63
N GLU A 267 15.55 -19.36 5.38
CA GLU A 267 14.85 -20.54 5.94
C GLU A 267 13.93 -21.21 4.93
N PHE A 268 13.27 -20.45 4.05
CA PHE A 268 12.14 -20.99 3.29
C PHE A 268 12.25 -20.85 1.76
N MET A 269 13.18 -20.05 1.23
CA MET A 269 13.23 -19.76 -0.21
C MET A 269 14.53 -20.15 -0.92
N ARG A 270 15.51 -20.64 -0.19
CA ARG A 270 16.76 -21.18 -0.75
C ARG A 270 16.71 -22.67 -1.01
#